data_c3bccfe2760429723db79a2ddd0a3807
#
_entry.id   c3bccfe2760429723db79a2ddd0a3807
#
_cell.length_a   1.000
_cell.length_b   1.000
_cell.length_c   1.000
_cell.angle_alpha   90.00
_cell.angle_beta   90.00
_cell.angle_gamma   90.00
#
_symmetry.space_group_name_H-M   'P 1'
#
loop_
_entity.id
_entity.type
_entity.pdbx_description
1 polymer ?
#
loop_
_entity_poly.entity_id
_entity_poly.type
_entity_poly.pdbx_seq_one_letter_code
_entity_poly.pdbx_strand_id
1 'polypeptide(L)' 'MKKTIYLVEYQKAFGAGMHPFTKNFNDIKEAQWFERAMKRSNFITKLLTVTE' A
#
# COMPACT_ATOMS: atom_id res chain seq x y z
N MET A 1 -9.04 -10.15 -20.66
CA MET A 1 -8.65 -10.86 -19.46
C MET A 1 -8.66 -9.92 -18.25
N LYS A 2 -9.20 -10.42 -17.15
CA LYS A 2 -9.24 -9.61 -15.95
C LYS A 2 -7.90 -9.62 -15.24
N LYS A 3 -7.47 -8.46 -14.83
CA LYS A 3 -6.20 -8.30 -14.15
C LYS A 3 -6.45 -7.77 -12.76
N THR A 4 -5.84 -8.41 -11.78
CA THR A 4 -5.97 -7.97 -10.40
C THR A 4 -4.68 -7.29 -9.96
N ILE A 5 -4.82 -6.08 -9.45
CA ILE A 5 -3.70 -5.30 -8.95
C ILE A 5 -3.94 -5.00 -7.48
N TYR A 6 -2.92 -5.17 -6.68
CA TYR A 6 -2.98 -4.85 -5.26
C TYR A 6 -2.32 -3.50 -5.03
N LEU A 7 -3.10 -2.58 -4.50
CA LEU A 7 -2.65 -1.21 -4.29
C LEU A 7 -2.42 -0.99 -2.81
N VAL A 8 -1.21 -0.60 -2.45
CA VAL A 8 -0.90 -0.26 -1.07
C VAL A 8 -0.77 1.24 -0.97
N GLU A 9 -1.68 1.84 -0.20
CA GLU A 9 -1.65 3.26 0.08
C GLU A 9 -0.97 3.46 1.43
N TYR A 10 0.02 4.32 1.48
CA TYR A 10 0.77 4.54 2.71
C TYR A 10 1.10 6.01 2.88
N GLN A 11 1.14 6.45 4.13
CA GLN A 11 1.50 7.81 4.49
C GLN A 11 2.15 7.81 5.86
N LYS A 12 2.95 8.82 6.12
CA LYS A 12 3.60 8.95 7.42
C LYS A 12 2.56 9.24 8.51
N ALA A 13 2.72 8.58 9.66
CA ALA A 13 1.83 8.78 10.79
C ALA A 13 1.95 10.19 11.38
N PHE A 14 3.14 10.76 11.28
CA PHE A 14 3.41 12.11 11.80
C PHE A 14 3.93 12.98 10.67
N GLY A 15 3.40 14.19 10.59
CA GLY A 15 3.84 15.13 9.59
C GLY A 15 2.65 15.89 9.01
N ALA A 16 2.74 17.20 8.99
CA ALA A 16 1.69 18.03 8.44
C ALA A 16 1.81 18.11 6.92
N GLY A 17 0.68 18.12 6.24
CA GLY A 17 0.65 18.32 4.79
C GLY A 17 1.19 17.17 3.98
N MET A 18 1.24 15.99 4.54
CA MET A 18 1.74 14.83 3.82
C MET A 18 0.66 14.24 2.93
N HIS A 19 1.06 13.93 1.71
CA HIS A 19 0.18 13.26 0.77
C HIS A 19 0.41 11.76 0.85
N PRO A 20 -0.65 10.95 0.76
CA PRO A 20 -0.48 9.51 0.74
C PRO A 20 0.23 9.07 -0.55
N PHE A 21 1.08 8.08 -0.41
CA PHE A 21 1.74 7.46 -1.54
C PHE A 21 1.04 6.15 -1.86
N THR A 22 1.09 5.75 -3.10
CA THR A 22 0.51 4.48 -3.50
C THR A 22 1.54 3.68 -4.27
N LYS A 23 1.46 2.36 -4.12
CA LYS A 23 2.32 1.45 -4.86
C LYS A 23 1.51 0.27 -5.34
N ASN A 24 1.74 -0.12 -6.58
CA ASN A 24 1.03 -1.22 -7.21
C ASN A 24 1.82 -2.50 -7.14
N PHE A 25 1.14 -3.60 -6.87
CA PHE A 25 1.74 -4.92 -6.85
C PHE A 25 0.87 -5.88 -7.63
N ASN A 26 1.50 -6.86 -8.28
CA ASN A 26 0.79 -7.89 -9.00
C ASN A 26 0.59 -9.14 -8.14
N ASP A 27 1.25 -9.20 -7.00
CA ASP A 27 1.21 -10.34 -6.11
C ASP A 27 0.77 -9.90 -4.72
N ILE A 28 -0.23 -10.59 -4.18
CA ILE A 28 -0.75 -10.28 -2.84
C ILE A 28 0.32 -10.44 -1.76
N LYS A 29 1.19 -11.42 -1.91
CA LYS A 29 2.25 -11.65 -0.93
C LYS A 29 3.21 -10.48 -0.88
N GLU A 30 3.58 -9.94 -2.02
CA GLU A 30 4.45 -8.77 -2.08
C GLU A 30 3.78 -7.55 -1.47
N ALA A 31 2.49 -7.37 -1.77
CA ALA A 31 1.74 -6.25 -1.23
C ALA A 31 1.65 -6.33 0.29
N GLN A 32 1.37 -7.51 0.81
CA GLN A 32 1.28 -7.71 2.26
C GLN A 32 2.63 -7.48 2.92
N TRP A 33 3.68 -7.96 2.30
CA TRP A 33 5.04 -7.79 2.82
C TRP A 33 5.41 -6.31 2.90
N PHE A 34 5.08 -5.57 1.84
CA PHE A 34 5.33 -4.15 1.80
C PHE A 34 4.52 -3.41 2.88
N GLU A 35 3.25 -3.76 3.00
CA GLU A 35 2.39 -3.18 4.02
C GLU A 35 2.95 -3.39 5.42
N ARG A 36 3.41 -4.60 5.69
CA ARG A 36 4.03 -4.92 6.97
C ARG A 36 5.26 -4.08 7.24
N ALA A 37 6.11 -3.97 6.23
CA ALA A 37 7.34 -3.20 6.36
C ALA A 37 7.04 -1.73 6.65
N MET A 38 6.03 -1.17 5.97
CA MET A 38 5.65 0.21 6.18
C MET A 38 5.06 0.42 7.58
N LYS A 39 4.26 -0.51 8.06
CA LYS A 39 3.71 -0.42 9.42
C LYS A 39 4.81 -0.41 10.47
N ARG A 40 5.85 -1.19 10.25
CA ARG A 40 6.99 -1.23 11.17
C ARG A 40 7.76 0.09 11.17
N SER A 41 7.63 0.85 10.09
CA SER A 41 8.29 2.15 9.97
C SER A 41 7.38 3.30 10.37
N ASN A 42 6.31 3.01 11.10
CA ASN A 42 5.35 4.01 11.57
C ASN A 42 4.59 4.70 10.46
N PHE A 43 4.29 3.96 9.40
CA PHE A 43 3.43 4.44 8.34
C PHE A 43 2.02 3.91 8.52
N ILE A 44 1.05 4.72 8.14
CA ILE A 44 -0.34 4.28 8.07
C ILE A 44 -0.52 3.67 6.69
N THR A 45 -0.95 2.42 6.65
CA THR A 45 -1.08 1.69 5.39
C THR A 45 -2.49 1.20 5.17
N LYS A 46 -2.86 1.07 3.90
CA LYS A 46 -4.15 0.56 3.51
C LYS A 46 -3.96 -0.29 2.26
N LEU A 47 -4.45 -1.51 2.30
CA LEU A 47 -4.36 -2.44 1.18
C LEU A 47 -5.69 -2.45 0.43
N LEU A 48 -5.63 -2.18 -0.85
CA LEU A 48 -6.80 -2.16 -1.71
C LEU A 48 -6.59 -3.16 -2.85
N THR A 49 -7.69 -3.75 -3.28
CA THR A 49 -7.66 -4.67 -4.42
C THR A 49 -8.43 -4.03 -5.57
N VAL A 50 -7.77 -3.95 -6.72
CA VAL A 50 -8.39 -3.38 -7.92
C VAL A 50 -8.43 -4.47 -8.98
N THR A 51 -9.63 -4.73 -9.48
CA THR A 51 -9.82 -5.71 -10.55
C THR A 51 -10.32 -4.98 -11.79
N GLU A 52 -9.62 -5.19 -12.88
CA GLU A 52 -10.03 -4.61 -14.17
C GLU A 52 -10.89 -5.58 -14.95
#